data_9433bddde04523c85807d5a2a6548d4a
#
_entry.id   9433bddde04523c85807d5a2a6548d4a
#
_cell.length_a   1.000
_cell.length_b   1.000
_cell.length_c   1.000
_cell.angle_alpha   90.00
_cell.angle_beta   90.00
_cell.angle_gamma   90.00
#
_symmetry.space_group_name_H-M   'P 1'
#
loop_
_entity.id
_entity.type
_entity.pdbx_description
1 polymer ?
#
loop_
_entity_poly.entity_id
_entity_poly.type
_entity_poly.pdbx_seq_one_letter_code
_entity_poly.pdbx_strand_id
1 'polypeptide(L)'
;LEESEIIEFGDYIIRYTFDASLDHLAGDIDYAGEKTQCALLVAVELLAQTEGYENYEKFYEGLGMISNIIKNARKHVAERAEAFAEEYKNDSVIYTMGSGASYGAAYMESICIFMEMQWLDSSSIHTGEYFHGPFEITDANRPFMIQISEGTTRELDERALTFLKKYAKRIEVLDAKELGLSTIDASVVDYFNHALFNNVYPIY
;
A
#
# COMPACT_ATOMS: atom_id res chain seq x y z
N LEU A 1 6.95 23.28 -1.62
CA LEU A 1 5.68 23.25 -2.39
C LEU A 1 4.90 24.57 -2.31
N GLU A 2 5.13 25.41 -1.32
CA GLU A 2 4.49 26.74 -1.24
C GLU A 2 4.93 27.69 -2.38
N GLU A 3 6.03 27.36 -3.04
CA GLU A 3 6.60 28.10 -4.18
C GLU A 3 6.32 27.40 -5.54
N SER A 4 5.49 26.36 -5.56
CA SER A 4 5.19 25.65 -6.81
C SER A 4 4.28 26.49 -7.69
N GLU A 5 4.66 26.69 -8.95
CA GLU A 5 3.85 27.40 -9.96
C GLU A 5 2.45 26.79 -10.17
N ILE A 6 2.28 25.51 -9.86
CA ILE A 6 0.97 24.82 -9.98
C ILE A 6 -0.10 25.42 -9.05
N ILE A 7 0.30 26.09 -7.95
CA ILE A 7 -0.62 26.76 -7.03
C ILE A 7 -1.42 27.86 -7.74
N GLU A 8 -0.84 28.54 -8.74
CA GLU A 8 -1.51 29.59 -9.50
C GLU A 8 -2.67 29.09 -10.36
N PHE A 9 -2.72 27.78 -10.65
CA PHE A 9 -3.75 27.15 -11.45
C PHE A 9 -4.85 26.44 -10.61
N GLY A 10 -4.72 26.45 -9.29
CA GLY A 10 -5.67 25.79 -8.38
C GLY A 10 -6.75 26.74 -7.89
N ASP A 11 -8.03 26.41 -8.11
CA ASP A 11 -9.14 27.15 -7.50
C ASP A 11 -9.25 26.88 -5.99
N TYR A 12 -8.84 25.69 -5.56
CA TYR A 12 -8.82 25.27 -4.16
C TYR A 12 -7.49 24.63 -3.82
N ILE A 13 -6.89 25.05 -2.70
CA ILE A 13 -5.60 24.57 -2.25
C ILE A 13 -5.78 23.85 -0.90
N ILE A 14 -5.48 22.55 -0.88
CA ILE A 14 -5.45 21.76 0.35
C ILE A 14 -4.02 21.64 0.80
N ARG A 15 -3.73 22.16 2.00
CA ARG A 15 -2.40 22.08 2.62
C ARG A 15 -2.34 20.88 3.54
N TYR A 16 -1.32 20.06 3.39
CA TYR A 16 -1.03 18.94 4.28
C TYR A 16 0.32 19.11 4.95
N THR A 17 0.49 18.51 6.13
CA THR A 17 1.66 18.70 7.02
C THR A 17 2.53 17.45 7.13
N PHE A 18 2.54 16.62 6.11
CA PHE A 18 3.40 15.44 6.09
C PHE A 18 4.84 15.84 5.78
N ASP A 19 5.76 15.59 6.73
CA ASP A 19 7.20 15.86 6.56
C ASP A 19 7.94 14.52 6.36
N ALA A 20 8.32 14.26 5.12
CA ALA A 20 9.06 13.06 4.75
C ALA A 20 10.52 13.04 5.26
N SER A 21 11.06 14.18 5.77
CA SER A 21 12.40 14.25 6.35
C SER A 21 12.48 13.73 7.78
N LEU A 22 11.32 13.53 8.44
CA LEU A 22 11.27 12.94 9.76
C LEU A 22 11.65 11.46 9.71
N ASP A 23 12.32 10.99 10.76
CA ASP A 23 12.61 9.56 10.90
C ASP A 23 11.31 8.76 11.06
N HIS A 24 10.92 8.08 10.01
CA HIS A 24 9.69 7.30 9.95
C HIS A 24 9.63 6.18 11.01
N LEU A 25 10.76 5.77 11.57
CA LEU A 25 10.83 4.79 12.66
C LEU A 25 10.65 5.43 14.03
N ALA A 26 10.91 6.74 14.17
CA ALA A 26 10.81 7.44 15.45
C ALA A 26 9.38 7.69 15.94
N GLY A 27 8.37 7.51 15.09
CA GLY A 27 6.97 7.46 15.51
C GLY A 27 6.23 8.80 15.58
N ASP A 28 6.83 9.91 15.16
CA ASP A 28 6.24 11.25 15.27
C ASP A 28 5.39 11.68 14.06
N ILE A 29 5.38 10.88 12.99
CA ILE A 29 4.63 11.19 11.78
C ILE A 29 3.15 10.85 11.94
N ASP A 30 2.29 11.80 11.56
CA ASP A 30 0.86 11.55 11.43
C ASP A 30 0.51 11.14 9.98
N TYR A 31 0.42 9.84 9.75
CA TYR A 31 0.07 9.31 8.43
C TYR A 31 -1.37 9.61 8.00
N ALA A 32 -2.27 10.00 8.91
CA ALA A 32 -3.61 10.46 8.56
C ALA A 32 -3.59 11.81 7.81
N GLY A 33 -2.56 12.63 8.04
CA GLY A 33 -2.33 13.90 7.35
C GLY A 33 -1.56 13.81 6.04
N GLU A 34 -1.24 12.61 5.56
CA GLU A 34 -0.53 12.39 4.30
C GLU A 34 -1.43 12.73 3.09
N LYS A 35 -0.84 13.17 1.99
CA LYS A 35 -1.53 13.70 0.79
C LYS A 35 -2.64 12.79 0.25
N THR A 36 -2.43 11.47 0.27
CA THR A 36 -3.39 10.49 -0.27
C THR A 36 -4.64 10.43 0.61
N GLN A 37 -4.48 10.45 1.93
CA GLN A 37 -5.58 10.48 2.88
C GLN A 37 -6.31 11.82 2.83
N CYS A 38 -5.60 12.94 2.61
CA CYS A 38 -6.24 14.24 2.38
C CYS A 38 -7.11 14.23 1.12
N ALA A 39 -6.65 13.61 0.03
CA ALA A 39 -7.44 13.49 -1.19
C ALA A 39 -8.69 12.61 -0.98
N LEU A 40 -8.55 11.49 -0.27
CA LEU A 40 -9.66 10.62 0.09
C LEU A 40 -10.68 11.34 1.00
N LEU A 41 -10.19 12.11 1.97
CA LEU A 41 -11.03 12.90 2.86
C LEU A 41 -11.89 13.91 2.09
N VAL A 42 -11.31 14.61 1.09
CA VAL A 42 -12.07 15.52 0.23
C VAL A 42 -13.18 14.79 -0.52
N ALA A 43 -12.90 13.60 -1.05
CA ALA A 43 -13.91 12.81 -1.75
C ALA A 43 -15.05 12.36 -0.81
N VAL A 44 -14.72 11.94 0.40
CA VAL A 44 -15.70 11.54 1.43
C VAL A 44 -16.55 12.74 1.89
N GLU A 45 -15.92 13.89 2.11
CA GLU A 45 -16.64 15.13 2.46
C GLU A 45 -17.60 15.56 1.35
N LEU A 46 -17.14 15.53 0.10
CA LEU A 46 -18.00 15.88 -1.04
C LEU A 46 -19.20 14.93 -1.12
N LEU A 47 -18.98 13.63 -1.01
CA LEU A 47 -20.04 12.62 -1.02
C LEU A 47 -21.04 12.85 0.13
N ALA A 48 -20.53 13.07 1.35
CA ALA A 48 -21.38 13.29 2.52
C ALA A 48 -22.26 14.53 2.40
N GLN A 49 -21.72 15.61 1.82
CA GLN A 49 -22.44 16.88 1.69
C GLN A 49 -23.42 16.92 0.50
N THR A 50 -23.19 16.13 -0.55
CA THR A 50 -24.02 16.14 -1.76
C THR A 50 -25.09 15.05 -1.77
N GLU A 51 -24.73 13.83 -1.37
CA GLU A 51 -25.58 12.64 -1.48
C GLU A 51 -25.88 11.99 -0.13
N GLY A 52 -25.12 12.36 0.90
CA GLY A 52 -25.07 11.65 2.17
C GLY A 52 -24.19 10.40 2.09
N TYR A 53 -23.54 10.06 3.20
CA TYR A 53 -22.71 8.87 3.30
C TYR A 53 -22.95 8.16 4.64
N GLU A 54 -23.58 7.00 4.61
CA GLU A 54 -24.02 6.28 5.82
C GLU A 54 -22.86 5.83 6.73
N ASN A 55 -21.66 5.59 6.16
CA ASN A 55 -20.50 5.17 6.93
C ASN A 55 -19.53 6.32 7.27
N TYR A 56 -20.00 7.57 7.20
CA TYR A 56 -19.17 8.76 7.44
C TYR A 56 -18.42 8.72 8.78
N GLU A 57 -19.12 8.47 9.89
CA GLU A 57 -18.52 8.40 11.22
C GLU A 57 -17.47 7.27 11.31
N LYS A 58 -17.77 6.09 10.74
CA LYS A 58 -16.85 4.96 10.70
C LYS A 58 -15.59 5.25 9.89
N PHE A 59 -15.73 6.03 8.80
CA PHE A 59 -14.57 6.47 8.03
C PHE A 59 -13.64 7.35 8.86
N TYR A 60 -14.21 8.31 9.62
CA TYR A 60 -13.42 9.17 10.50
C TYR A 60 -12.79 8.43 11.68
N GLU A 61 -13.47 7.44 12.24
CA GLU A 61 -12.86 6.52 13.22
C GLU A 61 -11.66 5.79 12.62
N GLY A 62 -11.80 5.22 11.42
CA GLY A 62 -10.71 4.57 10.68
C GLY A 62 -9.55 5.52 10.38
N LEU A 63 -9.84 6.76 9.97
CA LEU A 63 -8.82 7.80 9.74
C LEU A 63 -8.04 8.12 11.02
N GLY A 64 -8.72 8.16 12.17
CA GLY A 64 -8.07 8.34 13.48
C GLY A 64 -7.17 7.17 13.90
N MET A 65 -7.41 5.97 13.38
CA MET A 65 -6.65 4.76 13.71
C MET A 65 -5.44 4.53 12.78
N ILE A 66 -5.51 4.95 11.51
CA ILE A 66 -4.58 4.54 10.45
C ILE A 66 -3.13 4.90 10.76
N SER A 67 -2.88 6.05 11.39
CA SER A 67 -1.51 6.48 11.73
C SER A 67 -0.82 5.48 12.67
N ASN A 68 -1.51 5.02 13.70
CA ASN A 68 -0.98 4.03 14.65
C ASN A 68 -0.82 2.65 14.01
N ILE A 69 -1.76 2.25 13.14
CA ILE A 69 -1.68 0.98 12.40
C ILE A 69 -0.41 0.98 11.54
N ILE A 70 -0.17 2.03 10.74
CA ILE A 70 1.02 2.16 9.90
C ILE A 70 2.31 2.12 10.75
N LYS A 71 2.39 2.88 11.83
CA LYS A 71 3.55 2.89 12.75
C LYS A 71 3.88 1.50 13.28
N ASN A 72 2.86 0.76 13.69
CA ASN A 72 3.02 -0.61 14.21
C ASN A 72 3.40 -1.58 13.09
N ALA A 73 2.77 -1.47 11.92
CA ALA A 73 3.08 -2.29 10.75
C ALA A 73 4.54 -2.12 10.31
N ARG A 74 5.02 -0.88 10.22
CA ARG A 74 6.44 -0.58 9.88
C ARG A 74 7.41 -1.24 10.84
N LYS A 75 7.14 -1.15 12.15
CA LYS A 75 7.97 -1.83 13.18
C LYS A 75 7.92 -3.34 13.05
N HIS A 76 6.72 -3.88 12.74
CA HIS A 76 6.52 -5.32 12.60
C HIS A 76 7.31 -5.92 11.43
N VAL A 77 7.39 -5.20 10.31
CA VAL A 77 8.08 -5.71 9.12
C VAL A 77 9.58 -5.39 9.08
N ALA A 78 10.11 -4.53 9.95
CA ALA A 78 11.47 -3.98 9.83
C ALA A 78 12.57 -5.05 9.67
N GLU A 79 12.62 -6.04 10.57
CA GLU A 79 13.62 -7.13 10.48
C GLU A 79 13.43 -8.00 9.22
N ARG A 80 12.18 -8.22 8.82
CA ARG A 80 11.84 -8.99 7.63
C ARG A 80 12.22 -8.24 6.36
N ALA A 81 12.08 -6.92 6.33
CA ALA A 81 12.50 -6.07 5.23
C ALA A 81 14.02 -6.05 5.04
N GLU A 82 14.79 -5.98 6.14
CA GLU A 82 16.24 -6.12 6.07
C GLU A 82 16.66 -7.49 5.49
N ALA A 83 16.03 -8.57 5.93
CA ALA A 83 16.27 -9.90 5.41
C ALA A 83 15.91 -10.03 3.91
N PHE A 84 14.79 -9.42 3.51
CA PHE A 84 14.36 -9.34 2.13
C PHE A 84 15.40 -8.61 1.27
N ALA A 85 15.84 -7.43 1.69
CA ALA A 85 16.85 -6.66 0.96
C ALA A 85 18.15 -7.46 0.77
N GLU A 86 18.64 -8.14 1.80
CA GLU A 86 19.84 -8.99 1.69
C GLU A 86 19.65 -10.19 0.75
N GLU A 87 18.50 -10.82 0.76
CA GLU A 87 18.20 -11.98 -0.08
C GLU A 87 18.01 -11.61 -1.55
N TYR A 88 17.35 -10.47 -1.82
CA TYR A 88 16.87 -10.15 -3.18
C TYR A 88 17.68 -9.07 -3.92
N LYS A 89 18.63 -8.38 -3.28
CA LYS A 89 19.44 -7.28 -3.86
C LYS A 89 20.19 -7.60 -5.16
N ASN A 90 20.40 -8.88 -5.49
CA ASN A 90 21.09 -9.31 -6.70
C ASN A 90 20.15 -10.00 -7.71
N ASP A 91 18.85 -9.98 -7.47
CA ASP A 91 17.89 -10.53 -8.40
C ASP A 91 17.76 -9.65 -9.66
N SER A 92 17.50 -10.29 -10.79
CA SER A 92 17.32 -9.58 -12.06
C SER A 92 15.92 -8.95 -12.20
N VAL A 93 14.93 -9.41 -11.43
CA VAL A 93 13.57 -8.91 -11.46
C VAL A 93 12.83 -9.29 -10.17
N ILE A 94 12.06 -8.38 -9.64
CA ILE A 94 11.12 -8.63 -8.52
C ILE A 94 9.70 -8.30 -8.98
N TYR A 95 8.76 -9.23 -8.77
CA TYR A 95 7.35 -9.01 -9.11
C TYR A 95 6.57 -8.55 -7.89
N THR A 96 5.90 -7.40 -7.99
CA THR A 96 4.97 -6.91 -6.96
C THR A 96 3.54 -7.27 -7.35
N MET A 97 2.71 -7.62 -6.37
CA MET A 97 1.34 -8.08 -6.64
C MET A 97 0.34 -7.48 -5.65
N GLY A 98 -0.87 -7.19 -6.13
CA GLY A 98 -1.97 -6.71 -5.31
C GLY A 98 -3.26 -6.55 -6.10
N SER A 99 -4.32 -6.09 -5.45
CA SER A 99 -5.62 -5.86 -6.06
C SER A 99 -6.34 -4.62 -5.50
N GLY A 100 -7.46 -4.26 -6.14
CA GLY A 100 -8.33 -3.18 -5.69
C GLY A 100 -7.63 -1.84 -5.52
N ALA A 101 -8.07 -1.06 -4.55
CA ALA A 101 -7.51 0.27 -4.26
C ALA A 101 -6.03 0.22 -3.88
N SER A 102 -5.58 -0.88 -3.27
CA SER A 102 -4.19 -1.05 -2.85
C SER A 102 -3.22 -1.40 -3.99
N TYR A 103 -3.71 -1.82 -5.15
CA TYR A 103 -2.84 -2.12 -6.29
C TYR A 103 -1.92 -0.95 -6.67
N GLY A 104 -2.39 0.28 -6.47
CA GLY A 104 -1.55 1.47 -6.67
C GLY A 104 -0.28 1.49 -5.81
N ALA A 105 -0.31 0.89 -4.61
CA ALA A 105 0.88 0.77 -3.76
C ALA A 105 1.87 -0.27 -4.33
N ALA A 106 1.39 -1.45 -4.80
CA ALA A 106 2.24 -2.44 -5.46
C ALA A 106 2.88 -1.89 -6.75
N TYR A 107 2.12 -1.09 -7.50
CA TYR A 107 2.64 -0.40 -8.68
C TYR A 107 3.72 0.63 -8.31
N MET A 108 3.47 1.45 -7.29
CA MET A 108 4.44 2.43 -6.81
C MET A 108 5.74 1.75 -6.34
N GLU A 109 5.64 0.66 -5.58
CA GLU A 109 6.81 -0.12 -5.16
C GLU A 109 7.63 -0.58 -6.35
N SER A 110 6.98 -1.13 -7.38
CA SER A 110 7.65 -1.59 -8.59
C SER A 110 8.39 -0.45 -9.30
N ILE A 111 7.69 0.66 -9.64
CA ILE A 111 8.27 1.67 -10.52
C ILE A 111 9.09 2.73 -9.78
N CYS A 112 8.67 3.15 -8.58
CA CYS A 112 9.35 4.22 -7.86
C CYS A 112 10.43 3.69 -6.91
N ILE A 113 10.16 2.60 -6.19
CA ILE A 113 11.14 2.08 -5.23
C ILE A 113 12.14 1.17 -5.93
N PHE A 114 11.69 0.07 -6.55
CA PHE A 114 12.64 -0.87 -7.17
C PHE A 114 13.33 -0.29 -8.41
N MET A 115 12.58 0.22 -9.39
CA MET A 115 13.21 0.68 -10.65
C MET A 115 13.89 2.03 -10.52
N GLU A 116 13.24 3.04 -9.95
CA GLU A 116 13.77 4.41 -9.89
C GLU A 116 14.84 4.57 -8.82
N MET A 117 14.59 4.11 -7.60
CA MET A 117 15.48 4.34 -6.45
C MET A 117 16.55 3.28 -6.29
N GLN A 118 16.23 2.02 -6.54
CA GLN A 118 17.15 0.89 -6.33
C GLN A 118 17.76 0.32 -7.60
N TRP A 119 17.28 0.74 -8.78
CA TRP A 119 17.74 0.28 -10.10
C TRP A 119 17.59 -1.22 -10.32
N LEU A 120 16.58 -1.80 -9.72
CA LEU A 120 16.17 -3.20 -9.91
C LEU A 120 15.02 -3.27 -10.91
N ASP A 121 15.11 -4.19 -11.86
CA ASP A 121 13.99 -4.46 -12.76
C ASP A 121 12.80 -4.97 -11.94
N SER A 122 11.60 -4.47 -12.23
CA SER A 122 10.40 -4.89 -11.55
C SER A 122 9.18 -4.84 -12.46
N SER A 123 8.16 -5.58 -12.11
CA SER A 123 6.86 -5.52 -12.77
C SER A 123 5.74 -5.75 -11.76
N SER A 124 4.73 -4.90 -11.79
CA SER A 124 3.54 -5.08 -10.98
C SER A 124 2.48 -5.91 -11.69
N ILE A 125 1.86 -6.85 -10.98
CA ILE A 125 0.82 -7.75 -11.49
C ILE A 125 -0.44 -7.57 -10.64
N HIS A 126 -1.56 -7.20 -11.28
CA HIS A 126 -2.85 -7.19 -10.61
C HIS A 126 -3.30 -8.64 -10.34
N THR A 127 -3.60 -9.00 -9.09
CA THR A 127 -3.92 -10.39 -8.73
C THR A 127 -5.16 -10.95 -9.42
N GLY A 128 -6.12 -10.08 -9.77
CA GLY A 128 -7.29 -10.45 -10.57
C GLY A 128 -6.94 -10.85 -12.01
N GLU A 129 -5.82 -10.35 -12.55
CA GLU A 129 -5.34 -10.67 -13.90
C GLU A 129 -4.25 -11.74 -13.92
N TYR A 130 -3.75 -12.11 -12.75
CA TYR A 130 -2.63 -13.04 -12.63
C TYR A 130 -2.84 -14.34 -13.43
N PHE A 131 -4.05 -14.90 -13.40
CA PHE A 131 -4.39 -16.13 -14.10
C PHE A 131 -4.72 -15.98 -15.60
N HIS A 132 -4.59 -14.76 -16.16
CA HIS A 132 -4.75 -14.50 -17.59
C HIS A 132 -3.43 -14.54 -18.39
N GLY A 133 -2.33 -15.01 -17.76
CA GLY A 133 -1.03 -15.15 -18.40
C GLY A 133 0.14 -15.10 -17.41
N PRO A 134 0.21 -14.09 -16.54
CA PRO A 134 1.38 -13.93 -15.64
C PRO A 134 1.69 -15.15 -14.76
N PHE A 135 0.72 -15.99 -14.42
CA PHE A 135 0.96 -17.21 -13.63
C PHE A 135 1.94 -18.18 -14.29
N GLU A 136 2.07 -18.16 -15.61
CA GLU A 136 2.97 -19.03 -16.36
C GLU A 136 4.46 -18.74 -16.09
N ILE A 137 4.80 -17.52 -15.64
CA ILE A 137 6.16 -17.19 -15.27
C ILE A 137 6.54 -17.66 -13.86
N THR A 138 5.59 -18.19 -13.09
CA THR A 138 5.82 -18.57 -11.71
C THR A 138 6.68 -19.81 -11.62
N ASP A 139 7.82 -19.69 -10.95
CA ASP A 139 8.72 -20.79 -10.67
C ASP A 139 9.37 -20.66 -9.27
N ALA A 140 10.17 -21.64 -8.90
CA ALA A 140 10.79 -21.70 -7.58
C ALA A 140 11.84 -20.60 -7.30
N ASN A 141 12.35 -19.94 -8.34
CA ASN A 141 13.50 -19.04 -8.24
C ASN A 141 13.10 -17.57 -8.32
N ARG A 142 11.96 -17.27 -8.96
CA ARG A 142 11.49 -15.89 -9.14
C ARG A 142 10.93 -15.31 -7.86
N PRO A 143 11.36 -14.12 -7.45
CA PRO A 143 10.85 -13.45 -6.28
C PRO A 143 9.50 -12.75 -6.56
N PHE A 144 8.56 -12.98 -5.68
CA PHE A 144 7.25 -12.32 -5.66
C PHE A 144 7.04 -11.63 -4.33
N MET A 145 6.61 -10.38 -4.36
CA MET A 145 6.15 -9.63 -3.21
C MET A 145 4.66 -9.37 -3.37
N ILE A 146 3.84 -10.03 -2.55
CA ILE A 146 2.39 -9.95 -2.65
C ILE A 146 1.76 -9.28 -1.43
N GLN A 147 0.95 -8.27 -1.66
CA GLN A 147 0.08 -7.70 -0.65
C GLN A 147 -1.30 -8.38 -0.67
N ILE A 148 -1.82 -8.65 0.52
CA ILE A 148 -3.16 -9.21 0.73
C ILE A 148 -4.02 -8.11 1.35
N SER A 149 -4.95 -7.59 0.57
CA SER A 149 -5.85 -6.52 1.01
C SER A 149 -6.80 -6.99 2.11
N GLU A 150 -7.31 -6.07 2.90
CA GLU A 150 -8.48 -6.30 3.75
C GLU A 150 -9.71 -5.73 3.05
N GLY A 151 -10.83 -6.48 3.03
CA GLY A 151 -12.08 -6.09 2.39
C GLY A 151 -12.38 -6.84 1.10
N THR A 152 -13.04 -6.17 0.16
CA THR A 152 -13.76 -6.81 -0.97
C THR A 152 -12.86 -7.55 -1.96
N THR A 153 -11.61 -7.16 -2.13
CA THR A 153 -10.70 -7.79 -3.10
C THR A 153 -9.77 -8.85 -2.51
N ARG A 154 -9.85 -9.09 -1.20
CA ARG A 154 -8.99 -10.04 -0.49
C ARG A 154 -8.97 -11.44 -1.12
N GLU A 155 -10.11 -11.95 -1.57
CA GLU A 155 -10.21 -13.28 -2.18
C GLU A 155 -9.36 -13.44 -3.45
N LEU A 156 -9.16 -12.35 -4.22
CA LEU A 156 -8.30 -12.36 -5.40
C LEU A 156 -6.83 -12.54 -5.00
N ASP A 157 -6.40 -11.83 -3.96
CA ASP A 157 -5.04 -11.87 -3.43
C ASP A 157 -4.76 -13.25 -2.81
N GLU A 158 -5.67 -13.79 -1.99
CA GLU A 158 -5.55 -15.12 -1.37
C GLU A 158 -5.48 -16.24 -2.41
N ARG A 159 -6.27 -16.14 -3.50
CA ARG A 159 -6.20 -17.07 -4.62
C ARG A 159 -4.82 -17.05 -5.29
N ALA A 160 -4.28 -15.87 -5.55
CA ALA A 160 -2.94 -15.72 -6.13
C ALA A 160 -1.87 -16.26 -5.17
N LEU A 161 -1.94 -15.93 -3.88
CA LEU A 161 -1.02 -16.44 -2.86
C LEU A 161 -1.07 -17.97 -2.75
N THR A 162 -2.25 -18.56 -2.83
CA THR A 162 -2.41 -20.03 -2.80
C THR A 162 -1.67 -20.71 -3.95
N PHE A 163 -1.72 -20.12 -5.13
CA PHE A 163 -0.97 -20.61 -6.29
C PHE A 163 0.55 -20.38 -6.12
N LEU A 164 0.96 -19.19 -5.69
CA LEU A 164 2.36 -18.88 -5.43
C LEU A 164 2.97 -19.86 -4.42
N LYS A 165 2.32 -20.13 -3.30
CA LYS A 165 2.79 -21.10 -2.27
C LYS A 165 3.00 -22.53 -2.82
N LYS A 166 2.33 -22.88 -3.91
CA LYS A 166 2.48 -24.20 -4.52
C LYS A 166 3.69 -24.27 -5.47
N TYR A 167 4.00 -23.21 -6.18
CA TYR A 167 4.95 -23.23 -7.29
C TYR A 167 6.18 -22.32 -7.10
N ALA A 168 6.06 -21.25 -6.33
CA ALA A 168 7.18 -20.38 -5.98
C ALA A 168 7.75 -20.74 -4.60
N LYS A 169 9.01 -20.37 -4.35
CA LYS A 169 9.68 -20.54 -3.05
C LYS A 169 10.11 -19.21 -2.43
N ARG A 170 10.16 -18.17 -3.25
CA ARG A 170 10.65 -16.85 -2.89
C ARG A 170 9.48 -15.88 -2.91
N ILE A 171 8.79 -15.80 -1.79
CA ILE A 171 7.54 -15.04 -1.66
C ILE A 171 7.63 -14.19 -0.40
N GLU A 172 7.59 -12.88 -0.56
CA GLU A 172 7.32 -11.94 0.52
C GLU A 172 5.82 -11.64 0.57
N VAL A 173 5.21 -11.75 1.74
CA VAL A 173 3.77 -11.57 1.93
C VAL A 173 3.51 -10.43 2.91
N LEU A 174 2.80 -9.40 2.47
CA LEU A 174 2.29 -8.32 3.31
C LEU A 174 0.77 -8.49 3.45
N ASP A 175 0.32 -9.01 4.58
CA ASP A 175 -1.12 -9.19 4.84
C ASP A 175 -1.65 -8.03 5.69
N ALA A 176 -2.59 -7.24 5.13
CA ALA A 176 -3.23 -6.12 5.82
C ALA A 176 -3.85 -6.53 7.17
N LYS A 177 -4.35 -7.76 7.28
CA LYS A 177 -4.88 -8.33 8.53
C LYS A 177 -3.81 -8.50 9.59
N GLU A 178 -2.69 -9.12 9.23
CA GLU A 178 -1.51 -9.28 10.09
C GLU A 178 -0.97 -7.92 10.54
N LEU A 179 -1.00 -6.94 9.63
CA LEU A 179 -0.53 -5.58 9.87
C LEU A 179 -1.54 -4.71 10.64
N GLY A 180 -2.68 -5.28 11.07
CA GLY A 180 -3.63 -4.64 11.98
C GLY A 180 -4.79 -3.88 11.33
N LEU A 181 -4.93 -3.91 9.99
CA LEU A 181 -5.95 -3.13 9.30
C LEU A 181 -7.38 -3.59 9.61
N SER A 182 -7.58 -4.87 9.95
CA SER A 182 -8.88 -5.43 10.34
C SER A 182 -9.47 -4.86 11.65
N THR A 183 -8.75 -3.99 12.33
CA THR A 183 -9.29 -3.21 13.47
C THR A 183 -10.20 -2.07 13.02
N ILE A 184 -10.10 -1.65 11.75
CA ILE A 184 -11.01 -0.67 11.13
C ILE A 184 -12.31 -1.38 10.73
N ASP A 185 -13.45 -0.67 10.88
CA ASP A 185 -14.77 -1.22 10.54
C ASP A 185 -14.81 -1.73 9.09
N ALA A 186 -15.36 -2.94 8.89
CA ALA A 186 -15.40 -3.62 7.60
C ALA A 186 -16.11 -2.84 6.49
N SER A 187 -17.00 -1.91 6.83
CA SER A 187 -17.70 -1.09 5.83
C SER A 187 -16.83 0.00 5.19
N VAL A 188 -15.65 0.29 5.76
CA VAL A 188 -14.75 1.35 5.29
C VAL A 188 -13.30 0.90 5.16
N VAL A 189 -12.95 -0.30 5.59
CA VAL A 189 -11.57 -0.81 5.62
C VAL A 189 -10.90 -0.80 4.25
N ASP A 190 -11.65 -1.04 3.18
CA ASP A 190 -11.13 -1.02 1.80
C ASP A 190 -10.38 0.28 1.46
N TYR A 191 -10.86 1.42 1.95
CA TYR A 191 -10.26 2.73 1.68
C TYR A 191 -8.87 2.92 2.29
N PHE A 192 -8.51 2.14 3.30
CA PHE A 192 -7.27 2.29 4.06
C PHE A 192 -6.15 1.35 3.62
N ASN A 193 -6.43 0.36 2.75
CA ASN A 193 -5.40 -0.53 2.22
C ASN A 193 -4.26 0.21 1.52
N HIS A 194 -4.61 1.17 0.66
CA HIS A 194 -3.59 1.95 -0.05
C HIS A 194 -2.72 2.74 0.94
N ALA A 195 -3.32 3.39 1.94
CA ALA A 195 -2.60 4.12 2.97
C ALA A 195 -1.60 3.23 3.72
N LEU A 196 -2.03 2.01 4.10
CA LEU A 196 -1.16 1.05 4.78
C LEU A 196 0.03 0.65 3.90
N PHE A 197 -0.24 0.08 2.73
CA PHE A 197 0.83 -0.48 1.90
C PHE A 197 1.77 0.58 1.33
N ASN A 198 1.24 1.73 0.89
CA ASN A 198 2.05 2.85 0.39
C ASN A 198 3.07 3.37 1.42
N ASN A 199 2.80 3.18 2.71
CA ASN A 199 3.69 3.58 3.79
C ASN A 199 4.50 2.42 4.40
N VAL A 200 4.18 1.17 4.09
CA VAL A 200 4.95 0.00 4.56
C VAL A 200 6.02 -0.41 3.54
N TYR A 201 5.71 -0.40 2.26
CA TYR A 201 6.64 -0.76 1.20
C TYR A 201 8.00 -0.03 1.26
N PRO A 202 8.07 1.30 1.48
CA PRO A 202 9.37 1.99 1.51
C PRO A 202 10.34 1.56 2.63
N ILE A 203 10.01 0.53 3.40
CA ILE A 203 10.95 -0.11 4.35
C ILE A 203 11.74 -1.23 3.67
N TYR A 204 11.21 -1.81 2.61
CA TYR A 204 11.82 -2.87 1.84
C TYR A 204 12.81 -2.35 0.80
#